data_b0820c83f59a4e5705236e78cf2c5bd7
#
_entry.id   b0820c83f59a4e5705236e78cf2c5bd7
#
_cell.length_a   1.000
_cell.length_b   1.000
_cell.length_c   1.000
_cell.angle_alpha   90.00
_cell.angle_beta   90.00
_cell.angle_gamma   90.00
#
_symmetry.space_group_name_H-M   'P 1'
#
loop_
_entity.id
_entity.type
_entity.pdbx_description
1 polymer ?
#
loop_
_entity_poly.entity_id
_entity_poly.type
_entity_poly.pdbx_seq_one_letter_code
_entity_poly.pdbx_strand_id
1 'polypeptide(L)'
;MKILAIIPARSGSKGIKNKNLQKIIGNKSLIEHTYDIAKKSKIFDKIIVSTDSNAYKNYLQQKKIPIEYLRPKKLSKDYVGDLEVIKYELKRYEKFYKTSFQYICLLQPTSPLRKISHLSECLTKLKNKKLDAIWTVTKISSKFNPIKILKIKNNLLHYNDRNGSKFISRQLLENCYIRNGVAYFISKKSILEKNTILPKKTGYVVIKDKLVNIDTLNELKEARKYLNK
;
A
#
# COMPACT_ATOMS: atom_id res chain seq x y z
N MET A 1 -10.17 12.10 -15.72
CA MET A 1 -9.78 10.79 -15.17
C MET A 1 -10.18 10.76 -13.70
N LYS A 2 -11.21 9.98 -13.33
CA LYS A 2 -11.67 9.87 -11.95
C LYS A 2 -10.90 8.78 -11.20
N ILE A 3 -10.40 9.11 -10.00
CA ILE A 3 -9.57 8.22 -9.18
C ILE A 3 -10.19 8.06 -7.79
N LEU A 4 -10.38 6.80 -7.37
CA LEU A 4 -10.78 6.43 -6.01
C LEU A 4 -9.54 6.07 -5.18
N ALA A 5 -9.28 6.79 -4.10
CA ALA A 5 -8.30 6.35 -3.10
C ALA A 5 -8.96 5.40 -2.09
N ILE A 6 -8.33 4.28 -1.82
CA ILE A 6 -8.73 3.30 -0.81
C ILE A 6 -7.64 3.22 0.25
N ILE A 7 -8.00 3.49 1.50
CA ILE A 7 -7.15 3.36 2.67
C ILE A 7 -7.60 2.11 3.44
N PRO A 8 -6.93 0.95 3.28
CA PRO A 8 -7.31 -0.28 3.95
C PRO A 8 -6.90 -0.25 5.43
N ALA A 9 -7.83 -0.43 6.33
CA ALA A 9 -7.63 -0.32 7.76
C ALA A 9 -8.42 -1.39 8.54
N ARG A 10 -8.06 -2.67 8.38
CA ARG A 10 -8.66 -3.74 9.18
C ARG A 10 -8.29 -3.63 10.65
N SER A 11 -9.18 -4.07 11.54
CA SER A 11 -8.97 -4.01 12.99
C SER A 11 -8.06 -5.13 13.53
N GLY A 12 -8.02 -6.28 12.86
CA GLY A 12 -7.32 -7.50 13.30
C GLY A 12 -5.81 -7.49 13.05
N SER A 13 -5.09 -6.47 13.48
CA SER A 13 -3.62 -6.41 13.36
C SER A 13 -2.93 -7.26 14.40
N LYS A 14 -2.06 -8.23 14.00
CA LYS A 14 -1.36 -9.16 14.90
C LYS A 14 -0.16 -8.53 15.63
N GLY A 15 0.64 -7.73 14.93
CA GLY A 15 1.90 -7.19 15.48
C GLY A 15 1.68 -6.04 16.48
N ILE A 16 0.69 -5.18 16.23
CA ILE A 16 0.35 -4.04 17.11
C ILE A 16 -1.16 -3.98 17.25
N LYS A 17 -1.66 -4.05 18.49
CA LYS A 17 -3.10 -3.90 18.77
C LYS A 17 -3.61 -2.55 18.24
N ASN A 18 -4.70 -2.56 17.48
CA ASN A 18 -5.28 -1.38 16.84
C ASN A 18 -4.26 -0.56 16.05
N LYS A 19 -3.37 -1.23 15.32
CA LYS A 19 -2.24 -0.63 14.60
C LYS A 19 -2.62 0.66 13.86
N ASN A 20 -3.68 0.62 13.09
CA ASN A 20 -4.12 1.74 12.25
C ASN A 20 -4.63 2.97 13.03
N LEU A 21 -4.99 2.81 14.32
CA LEU A 21 -5.34 3.90 15.23
C LEU A 21 -4.16 4.38 16.08
N GLN A 22 -2.97 3.78 15.96
CA GLN A 22 -1.79 4.25 16.68
C GLN A 22 -1.45 5.67 16.24
N LYS A 23 -1.16 6.52 17.22
CA LYS A 23 -0.73 7.90 16.99
C LYS A 23 0.62 7.91 16.31
N ILE A 24 0.77 8.74 15.27
CA ILE A 24 2.01 8.79 14.48
C ILE A 24 2.66 10.17 14.48
N ILE A 25 1.89 11.24 14.39
CA ILE A 25 2.36 12.62 14.46
C ILE A 25 1.34 13.45 15.24
N GLY A 26 1.78 14.15 16.28
CA GLY A 26 0.87 14.82 17.22
C GLY A 26 -0.20 13.86 17.69
N ASN A 27 -1.47 14.27 17.63
CA ASN A 27 -2.61 13.44 18.00
C ASN A 27 -3.24 12.64 16.85
N LYS A 28 -2.62 12.62 15.66
CA LYS A 28 -3.17 11.95 14.48
C LYS A 28 -2.78 10.47 14.44
N SER A 29 -3.77 9.63 14.18
CA SER A 29 -3.55 8.21 13.91
C SER A 29 -2.96 7.97 12.52
N LEU A 30 -2.47 6.74 12.27
CA LEU A 30 -1.98 6.34 10.95
C LEU A 30 -3.03 6.54 9.84
N ILE A 31 -4.30 6.26 10.13
CA ILE A 31 -5.39 6.45 9.17
C ILE A 31 -5.59 7.95 8.90
N GLU A 32 -5.71 8.77 9.96
CA GLU A 32 -5.91 10.23 9.82
C GLU A 32 -4.76 10.86 9.03
N HIS A 33 -3.52 10.51 9.35
CA HIS A 33 -2.34 11.00 8.64
C HIS A 33 -2.36 10.62 7.15
N THR A 34 -2.72 9.38 6.83
CA THR A 34 -2.84 8.91 5.46
C THR A 34 -3.97 9.63 4.70
N TYR A 35 -5.12 9.80 5.36
CA TYR A 35 -6.27 10.51 4.80
C TYR A 35 -5.94 11.98 4.52
N ASP A 36 -5.26 12.65 5.45
CA ASP A 36 -4.85 14.05 5.30
C ASP A 36 -3.91 14.26 4.10
N ILE A 37 -2.91 13.38 3.94
CA ILE A 37 -2.00 13.43 2.79
C ILE A 37 -2.77 13.22 1.48
N ALA A 38 -3.66 12.23 1.44
CA ALA A 38 -4.50 11.98 0.28
C ALA A 38 -5.37 13.18 -0.06
N LYS A 39 -6.03 13.78 0.94
CA LYS A 39 -6.88 14.97 0.79
C LYS A 39 -6.09 16.19 0.31
N LYS A 40 -4.95 16.47 0.95
CA LYS A 40 -4.06 17.59 0.60
C LYS A 40 -3.45 17.44 -0.80
N SER A 41 -3.28 16.24 -1.32
CA SER A 41 -2.74 16.01 -2.65
C SER A 41 -3.64 16.51 -3.78
N LYS A 42 -4.95 16.63 -3.54
CA LYS A 42 -5.98 17.04 -4.51
C LYS A 42 -6.02 16.14 -5.78
N ILE A 43 -5.48 14.92 -5.69
CA ILE A 43 -5.40 13.97 -6.81
C ILE A 43 -6.67 13.14 -6.94
N PHE A 44 -7.34 12.86 -5.83
CA PHE A 44 -8.41 11.89 -5.74
C PHE A 44 -9.80 12.54 -5.79
N ASP A 45 -10.68 11.99 -6.61
CA ASP A 45 -12.08 12.43 -6.67
C ASP A 45 -12.86 11.98 -5.43
N LYS A 46 -12.53 10.80 -4.90
CA LYS A 46 -13.05 10.27 -3.64
C LYS A 46 -11.94 9.56 -2.87
N ILE A 47 -12.02 9.67 -1.56
CA ILE A 47 -11.11 9.01 -0.61
C ILE A 47 -11.98 8.25 0.38
N ILE A 48 -11.77 6.94 0.49
CA ILE A 48 -12.51 6.07 1.40
C ILE A 48 -11.55 5.34 2.35
N VAL A 49 -12.04 5.09 3.56
CA VAL A 49 -11.37 4.19 4.51
C VAL A 49 -12.16 2.89 4.55
N SER A 50 -11.48 1.78 4.25
CA SER A 50 -12.06 0.44 4.25
C SER A 50 -11.72 -0.28 5.56
N THR A 51 -12.69 -0.39 6.47
CA THR A 51 -12.54 -1.08 7.76
C THR A 51 -13.71 -2.02 8.05
N ASP A 52 -13.46 -3.03 8.88
CA ASP A 52 -14.44 -4.00 9.38
C ASP A 52 -14.93 -3.69 10.81
N SER A 53 -14.44 -2.60 11.40
CA SER A 53 -14.61 -2.29 12.83
C SER A 53 -15.54 -1.10 13.07
N ASN A 54 -16.59 -1.31 13.85
CA ASN A 54 -17.43 -0.21 14.34
C ASN A 54 -16.63 0.77 15.20
N ALA A 55 -15.69 0.30 16.02
CA ALA A 55 -14.85 1.17 16.84
C ALA A 55 -13.99 2.11 15.96
N TYR A 56 -13.43 1.60 14.85
CA TYR A 56 -12.71 2.43 13.89
C TYR A 56 -13.64 3.43 13.18
N LYS A 57 -14.83 2.97 12.77
CA LYS A 57 -15.85 3.83 12.16
C LYS A 57 -16.20 4.99 13.08
N ASN A 58 -16.58 4.71 14.34
CA ASN A 58 -16.96 5.74 15.32
C ASN A 58 -15.81 6.72 15.57
N TYR A 59 -14.58 6.23 15.76
CA TYR A 59 -13.40 7.07 15.91
C TYR A 59 -13.20 8.02 14.73
N LEU A 60 -13.31 7.51 13.50
CA LEU A 60 -13.08 8.30 12.30
C LEU A 60 -14.20 9.30 12.01
N GLN A 61 -15.45 8.96 12.36
CA GLN A 61 -16.57 9.89 12.28
C GLN A 61 -16.37 11.09 13.23
N GLN A 62 -15.88 10.87 14.46
CA GLN A 62 -15.49 11.95 15.38
C GLN A 62 -14.40 12.86 14.80
N LYS A 63 -13.54 12.31 13.92
CA LYS A 63 -12.50 13.05 13.20
C LYS A 63 -12.98 13.64 11.86
N LYS A 64 -14.29 13.61 11.59
CA LYS A 64 -14.91 14.10 10.35
C LYS A 64 -14.36 13.40 9.10
N ILE A 65 -13.92 12.14 9.24
CA ILE A 65 -13.53 11.28 8.11
C ILE A 65 -14.73 10.39 7.80
N PRO A 66 -15.33 10.51 6.60
CA PRO A 66 -16.53 9.78 6.25
C PRO A 66 -16.24 8.28 6.09
N ILE A 67 -17.10 7.46 6.68
CA ILE A 67 -17.16 6.01 6.45
C ILE A 67 -18.63 5.65 6.27
N GLU A 68 -19.01 5.39 5.04
CA GLU A 68 -20.38 5.06 4.68
C GLU A 68 -20.72 3.63 5.08
N TYR A 69 -19.74 2.73 4.93
CA TYR A 69 -19.96 1.29 5.13
C TYR A 69 -18.82 0.61 5.90
N LEU A 70 -19.16 -0.47 6.57
CA LEU A 70 -18.15 -1.42 7.05
C LEU A 70 -17.87 -2.47 5.97
N ARG A 71 -16.60 -2.84 5.84
CA ARG A 71 -16.16 -3.97 5.04
C ARG A 71 -16.59 -5.28 5.73
N PRO A 72 -17.10 -6.28 5.00
CA PRO A 72 -17.44 -7.57 5.58
C PRO A 72 -16.25 -8.23 6.27
N LYS A 73 -16.46 -8.84 7.44
CA LYS A 73 -15.41 -9.54 8.21
C LYS A 73 -14.68 -10.61 7.39
N LYS A 74 -15.36 -11.29 6.46
CA LYS A 74 -14.75 -12.27 5.55
C LYS A 74 -13.64 -11.68 4.68
N LEU A 75 -13.72 -10.39 4.34
CA LEU A 75 -12.70 -9.65 3.57
C LEU A 75 -11.61 -9.00 4.45
N SER A 76 -11.62 -9.28 5.76
CA SER A 76 -10.65 -8.72 6.72
C SER A 76 -9.75 -9.78 7.34
N LYS A 77 -9.79 -11.02 6.82
CA LYS A 77 -8.94 -12.12 7.23
C LYS A 77 -7.51 -11.96 6.69
N ASP A 78 -6.52 -12.60 7.36
CA ASP A 78 -5.10 -12.50 7.01
C ASP A 78 -4.76 -13.01 5.60
N TYR A 79 -5.52 -14.00 5.11
CA TYR A 79 -5.34 -14.60 3.79
C TYR A 79 -6.05 -13.84 2.65
N VAL A 80 -6.80 -12.77 2.95
CA VAL A 80 -7.46 -11.96 1.93
C VAL A 80 -6.49 -10.94 1.35
N GLY A 81 -6.29 -11.02 0.05
CA GLY A 81 -5.40 -10.12 -0.68
C GLY A 81 -6.01 -8.75 -0.96
N ASP A 82 -5.15 -7.82 -1.37
CA ASP A 82 -5.55 -6.45 -1.71
C ASP A 82 -6.58 -6.43 -2.86
N LEU A 83 -6.50 -7.37 -3.81
CA LEU A 83 -7.37 -7.42 -4.98
C LEU A 83 -8.84 -7.58 -4.61
N GLU A 84 -9.15 -8.52 -3.70
CA GLU A 84 -10.51 -8.81 -3.25
C GLU A 84 -11.11 -7.60 -2.52
N VAL A 85 -10.31 -6.96 -1.69
CA VAL A 85 -10.72 -5.74 -0.97
C VAL A 85 -11.01 -4.62 -1.96
N ILE A 86 -10.10 -4.37 -2.90
CA ILE A 86 -10.25 -3.31 -3.91
C ILE A 86 -11.48 -3.57 -4.78
N LYS A 87 -11.69 -4.81 -5.25
CA LYS A 87 -12.88 -5.16 -6.06
C LYS A 87 -14.18 -4.89 -5.33
N TYR A 88 -14.25 -5.30 -4.08
CA TYR A 88 -15.44 -5.10 -3.25
C TYR A 88 -15.74 -3.62 -3.06
N GLU A 89 -14.74 -2.85 -2.64
CA GLU A 89 -14.92 -1.42 -2.37
C GLU A 89 -15.22 -0.64 -3.65
N LEU A 90 -14.54 -0.93 -4.76
CA LEU A 90 -14.79 -0.28 -6.04
C LEU A 90 -16.25 -0.42 -6.45
N LYS A 91 -16.77 -1.67 -6.54
CA LYS A 91 -18.17 -1.93 -6.94
C LYS A 91 -19.17 -1.24 -6.03
N ARG A 92 -18.89 -1.28 -4.71
CA ARG A 92 -19.79 -0.71 -3.69
C ARG A 92 -19.85 0.81 -3.78
N TYR A 93 -18.70 1.46 -3.86
CA TYR A 93 -18.63 2.92 -3.88
C TYR A 93 -19.00 3.52 -5.23
N GLU A 94 -18.79 2.83 -6.36
CA GLU A 94 -19.35 3.24 -7.65
C GLU A 94 -20.87 3.29 -7.60
N LYS A 95 -21.50 2.28 -7.00
CA LYS A 95 -22.96 2.27 -6.80
C LYS A 95 -23.41 3.41 -5.87
N PHE A 96 -22.70 3.61 -4.75
CA PHE A 96 -23.05 4.65 -3.77
C PHE A 96 -22.92 6.06 -4.32
N TYR A 97 -21.81 6.38 -4.97
CA TYR A 97 -21.57 7.69 -5.55
C TYR A 97 -22.20 7.90 -6.93
N LYS A 98 -22.88 6.89 -7.48
CA LYS A 98 -23.46 6.90 -8.83
C LYS A 98 -22.44 7.39 -9.87
N THR A 99 -21.20 6.92 -9.78
CA THR A 99 -20.08 7.34 -10.64
C THR A 99 -19.18 6.17 -10.98
N SER A 100 -18.38 6.30 -12.05
CA SER A 100 -17.36 5.32 -12.41
C SER A 100 -15.96 5.89 -12.22
N PHE A 101 -15.06 5.09 -11.64
CA PHE A 101 -13.66 5.43 -11.47
C PHE A 101 -12.81 4.72 -12.52
N GLN A 102 -11.89 5.44 -13.17
CA GLN A 102 -10.98 4.84 -14.14
C GLN A 102 -9.78 4.15 -13.43
N TYR A 103 -9.36 4.72 -12.32
CA TYR A 103 -8.25 4.18 -11.52
C TYR A 103 -8.61 4.11 -10.05
N ILE A 104 -8.00 3.17 -9.37
CA ILE A 104 -8.02 3.02 -7.92
C ILE A 104 -6.59 3.24 -7.43
N CYS A 105 -6.43 3.96 -6.31
CA CYS A 105 -5.15 4.10 -5.63
C CYS A 105 -5.24 3.48 -4.23
N LEU A 106 -4.46 2.44 -3.98
CA LEU A 106 -4.32 1.85 -2.65
C LEU A 106 -3.25 2.59 -1.87
N LEU A 107 -3.61 3.09 -0.68
CA LEU A 107 -2.73 3.86 0.22
C LEU A 107 -2.66 3.16 1.58
N GLN A 108 -1.59 2.42 1.84
CA GLN A 108 -1.46 1.68 3.10
C GLN A 108 -1.13 2.62 4.26
N PRO A 109 -1.90 2.64 5.37
CA PRO A 109 -1.60 3.49 6.54
C PRO A 109 -0.25 3.20 7.18
N THR A 110 0.25 1.98 7.02
CA THR A 110 1.54 1.53 7.54
C THR A 110 2.76 2.16 6.89
N SER A 111 2.57 2.98 5.85
CA SER A 111 3.65 3.73 5.18
C SER A 111 3.51 5.24 5.44
N PRO A 112 3.72 5.71 6.69
CA PRO A 112 3.40 7.08 7.11
C PRO A 112 4.34 8.15 6.54
N LEU A 113 5.54 7.78 6.09
CA LEU A 113 6.50 8.70 5.48
C LEU A 113 6.19 9.02 4.00
N ARG A 114 4.98 8.68 3.55
CA ARG A 114 4.44 9.09 2.25
C ARG A 114 4.43 10.60 2.13
N LYS A 115 4.84 11.10 0.94
CA LYS A 115 4.77 12.53 0.59
C LYS A 115 3.78 12.73 -0.57
N ILE A 116 3.27 13.96 -0.69
CA ILE A 116 2.41 14.35 -1.82
C ILE A 116 3.17 14.21 -3.15
N SER A 117 4.47 14.56 -3.17
CA SER A 117 5.33 14.42 -4.35
C SER A 117 5.37 12.99 -4.90
N HIS A 118 5.37 11.96 -4.03
CA HIS A 118 5.31 10.56 -4.47
C HIS A 118 4.03 10.24 -5.24
N LEU A 119 2.89 10.79 -4.77
CA LEU A 119 1.59 10.60 -5.42
C LEU A 119 1.53 11.33 -6.77
N SER A 120 2.04 12.56 -6.80
CA SER A 120 2.08 13.39 -8.02
C SER A 120 2.98 12.77 -9.09
N GLU A 121 4.15 12.25 -8.73
CA GLU A 121 5.05 11.57 -9.66
C GLU A 121 4.38 10.31 -10.25
N CYS A 122 3.71 9.51 -9.42
CA CYS A 122 2.94 8.36 -9.89
C CYS A 122 1.88 8.79 -10.92
N LEU A 123 1.09 9.83 -10.60
CA LEU A 123 0.04 10.30 -11.50
C LEU A 123 0.58 10.81 -12.82
N THR A 124 1.67 11.59 -12.80
CA THR A 124 2.33 12.11 -14.02
C THR A 124 2.81 10.96 -14.91
N LYS A 125 3.53 9.99 -14.34
CA LYS A 125 4.02 8.83 -15.11
C LYS A 125 2.87 7.95 -15.62
N LEU A 126 1.81 7.77 -14.83
CA LEU A 126 0.63 7.00 -15.21
C LEU A 126 -0.02 7.57 -16.48
N LYS A 127 -0.22 8.90 -16.49
CA LYS A 127 -0.82 9.63 -17.62
C LYS A 127 0.08 9.59 -18.85
N ASN A 128 1.34 10.00 -18.72
CA ASN A 128 2.27 10.17 -19.84
C ASN A 128 2.56 8.86 -20.57
N LYS A 129 2.63 7.75 -19.84
CA LYS A 129 2.96 6.42 -20.40
C LYS A 129 1.72 5.56 -20.67
N LYS A 130 0.51 6.07 -20.45
CA LYS A 130 -0.77 5.33 -20.62
C LYS A 130 -0.71 3.93 -20.00
N LEU A 131 -0.31 3.87 -18.72
CA LEU A 131 -0.08 2.61 -18.00
C LEU A 131 -1.39 2.02 -17.45
N ASP A 132 -1.45 0.70 -17.33
CA ASP A 132 -2.54 0.00 -16.64
C ASP A 132 -2.42 0.10 -15.11
N ALA A 133 -1.19 0.17 -14.61
CA ALA A 133 -0.90 0.40 -13.20
C ALA A 133 0.44 1.11 -13.02
N ILE A 134 0.65 1.73 -11.85
CA ILE A 134 1.95 2.23 -11.41
C ILE A 134 2.10 2.02 -9.91
N TRP A 135 3.23 1.46 -9.51
CA TRP A 135 3.53 1.16 -8.12
C TRP A 135 4.74 1.94 -7.63
N THR A 136 4.67 2.40 -6.40
CA THR A 136 5.87 2.85 -5.70
C THR A 136 6.64 1.65 -5.19
N VAL A 137 7.96 1.69 -5.38
CA VAL A 137 8.87 0.62 -4.97
C VAL A 137 10.11 1.20 -4.30
N THR A 138 10.78 0.39 -3.51
CA THR A 138 12.08 0.70 -2.91
C THR A 138 13.13 -0.28 -3.43
N LYS A 139 14.29 0.24 -3.84
CA LYS A 139 15.43 -0.60 -4.22
C LYS A 139 15.94 -1.32 -2.98
N ILE A 140 16.08 -2.64 -3.05
CA ILE A 140 16.66 -3.41 -1.96
C ILE A 140 18.19 -3.44 -2.06
N SER A 141 18.86 -3.57 -0.92
CA SER A 141 20.30 -3.78 -0.89
C SER A 141 20.66 -5.09 -1.62
N SER A 142 21.76 -5.08 -2.35
CA SER A 142 22.27 -6.28 -3.02
C SER A 142 22.56 -7.46 -2.07
N LYS A 143 22.63 -7.20 -0.75
CA LYS A 143 22.73 -8.26 0.27
C LYS A 143 21.48 -9.15 0.31
N PHE A 144 20.29 -8.56 0.02
CA PHE A 144 18.99 -9.23 0.02
C PHE A 144 18.51 -9.58 -1.38
N ASN A 145 19.40 -9.61 -2.37
CA ASN A 145 19.03 -10.05 -3.71
C ASN A 145 18.53 -11.50 -3.67
N PRO A 146 17.39 -11.84 -4.30
CA PRO A 146 16.79 -13.17 -4.27
C PRO A 146 17.76 -14.32 -4.57
N ILE A 147 18.71 -14.10 -5.48
CA ILE A 147 19.72 -15.11 -5.86
C ILE A 147 20.65 -15.52 -4.70
N LYS A 148 20.80 -14.63 -3.68
CA LYS A 148 21.65 -14.88 -2.50
C LYS A 148 20.87 -15.46 -1.33
N ILE A 149 19.54 -15.48 -1.41
CA ILE A 149 18.71 -15.94 -0.28
C ILE A 149 18.81 -17.46 -0.17
N LEU A 150 19.05 -17.91 1.07
CA LEU A 150 19.04 -19.33 1.43
C LEU A 150 17.74 -19.67 2.14
N LYS A 151 17.35 -20.93 2.04
CA LYS A 151 16.24 -21.53 2.78
C LYS A 151 16.70 -22.78 3.51
N ILE A 152 16.11 -23.04 4.65
CA ILE A 152 16.35 -24.30 5.39
C ILE A 152 15.24 -25.28 5.01
N LYS A 153 15.63 -26.48 4.58
CA LYS A 153 14.74 -27.60 4.32
C LYS A 153 15.39 -28.87 4.88
N ASN A 154 14.66 -29.62 5.70
CA ASN A 154 15.17 -30.83 6.36
C ASN A 154 16.50 -30.60 7.11
N ASN A 155 16.61 -29.50 7.86
CA ASN A 155 17.81 -29.06 8.60
C ASN A 155 19.06 -28.82 7.73
N LEU A 156 18.89 -28.66 6.41
CA LEU A 156 19.97 -28.38 5.46
C LEU A 156 19.74 -27.03 4.77
N LEU A 157 20.83 -26.33 4.45
CA LEU A 157 20.80 -25.07 3.70
C LEU A 157 20.72 -25.33 2.19
N HIS A 158 19.81 -24.62 1.54
CA HIS A 158 19.64 -24.65 0.09
C HIS A 158 19.55 -23.22 -0.44
N TYR A 159 20.02 -22.96 -1.65
CA TYR A 159 19.70 -21.71 -2.34
C TYR A 159 18.20 -21.63 -2.60
N ASN A 160 17.62 -20.46 -2.37
CA ASN A 160 16.20 -20.20 -2.69
C ASN A 160 15.98 -20.11 -4.21
N ASP A 161 16.92 -19.50 -4.92
CA ASP A 161 16.97 -19.43 -6.39
C ASP A 161 17.82 -20.56 -6.96
N ARG A 162 17.38 -21.21 -8.07
CA ARG A 162 18.11 -22.32 -8.72
C ARG A 162 19.48 -21.88 -9.24
N ASN A 163 19.66 -20.61 -9.57
CA ASN A 163 20.90 -20.04 -10.04
C ASN A 163 21.81 -19.52 -8.93
N GLY A 164 21.40 -19.67 -7.65
CA GLY A 164 22.17 -19.18 -6.52
C GLY A 164 23.60 -19.71 -6.43
N SER A 165 23.80 -20.99 -6.78
CA SER A 165 25.13 -21.63 -6.82
C SER A 165 26.04 -21.09 -7.96
N LYS A 166 25.45 -20.49 -9.00
CA LYS A 166 26.18 -19.93 -10.15
C LYS A 166 26.57 -18.46 -9.97
N PHE A 167 26.21 -17.86 -8.82
CA PHE A 167 26.47 -16.47 -8.54
C PHE A 167 27.97 -16.23 -8.30
N ILE A 168 28.59 -15.45 -9.17
CA ILE A 168 30.06 -15.21 -9.15
C ILE A 168 30.38 -13.81 -8.61
N SER A 169 29.65 -12.78 -9.02
CA SER A 169 30.03 -11.39 -8.75
C SER A 169 28.84 -10.49 -8.43
N ARG A 170 29.02 -9.60 -7.43
CA ARG A 170 28.02 -8.58 -7.05
C ARG A 170 27.70 -7.63 -8.21
N GLN A 171 28.63 -7.39 -9.11
CA GLN A 171 28.47 -6.48 -10.24
C GLN A 171 27.50 -7.02 -11.30
N LEU A 172 27.31 -8.33 -11.35
CA LEU A 172 26.38 -9.01 -12.27
C LEU A 172 24.93 -9.09 -11.73
N LEU A 173 24.69 -8.58 -10.52
CA LEU A 173 23.36 -8.64 -9.94
C LEU A 173 22.44 -7.59 -10.52
N GLU A 174 21.31 -8.02 -11.04
CA GLU A 174 20.23 -7.12 -11.38
C GLU A 174 19.68 -6.41 -10.14
N ASN A 175 19.25 -5.15 -10.35
CA ASN A 175 18.60 -4.40 -9.27
C ASN A 175 17.23 -4.99 -8.95
N CYS A 176 17.02 -5.34 -7.70
CA CYS A 176 15.74 -5.81 -7.22
C CYS A 176 15.00 -4.73 -6.42
N TYR A 177 13.68 -4.80 -6.44
CA TYR A 177 12.81 -3.82 -5.80
C TYR A 177 11.73 -4.52 -5.00
N ILE A 178 11.30 -3.87 -3.91
CA ILE A 178 10.19 -4.32 -3.09
C ILE A 178 9.08 -3.26 -3.09
N ARG A 179 7.83 -3.71 -3.09
CA ARG A 179 6.69 -2.81 -2.89
C ARG A 179 6.72 -2.21 -1.49
N ASN A 180 6.39 -0.93 -1.34
CA ASN A 180 6.62 -0.17 -0.11
C ASN A 180 5.36 0.41 0.54
N GLY A 181 4.17 0.13 0.00
CA GLY A 181 2.90 0.57 0.59
C GLY A 181 2.58 2.06 0.40
N VAL A 182 3.46 2.84 -0.24
CA VAL A 182 3.25 4.28 -0.38
C VAL A 182 2.09 4.60 -1.32
N ALA A 183 2.08 4.07 -2.55
CA ALA A 183 0.97 4.23 -3.48
C ALA A 183 0.97 3.17 -4.58
N TYR A 184 -0.22 2.60 -4.85
CA TYR A 184 -0.43 1.67 -5.96
C TYR A 184 -1.65 2.13 -6.75
N PHE A 185 -1.43 2.76 -7.90
CA PHE A 185 -2.50 3.12 -8.84
C PHE A 185 -2.73 1.95 -9.79
N ILE A 186 -3.99 1.56 -9.97
CA ILE A 186 -4.37 0.39 -10.76
C ILE A 186 -5.63 0.75 -11.56
N SER A 187 -5.67 0.45 -12.86
CA SER A 187 -6.83 0.69 -13.68
C SER A 187 -8.01 -0.21 -13.28
N LYS A 188 -9.23 0.30 -13.35
CA LYS A 188 -10.45 -0.49 -13.15
C LYS A 188 -10.46 -1.73 -14.04
N LYS A 189 -10.04 -1.59 -15.31
CA LYS A 189 -9.92 -2.70 -16.25
C LYS A 189 -9.05 -3.83 -15.75
N SER A 190 -7.88 -3.50 -15.16
CA SER A 190 -6.99 -4.51 -14.59
C SER A 190 -7.61 -5.25 -13.41
N ILE A 191 -8.36 -4.54 -12.57
CA ILE A 191 -9.01 -5.10 -11.39
C ILE A 191 -10.18 -6.01 -11.79
N LEU A 192 -11.07 -5.56 -12.66
CA LEU A 192 -12.32 -6.25 -12.93
C LEU A 192 -12.21 -7.28 -14.04
N GLU A 193 -11.48 -6.99 -15.13
CA GLU A 193 -11.39 -7.85 -16.32
C GLU A 193 -10.15 -8.75 -16.26
N LYS A 194 -8.97 -8.19 -15.90
CA LYS A 194 -7.70 -8.95 -15.86
C LYS A 194 -7.47 -9.66 -14.52
N ASN A 195 -8.30 -9.41 -13.53
CA ASN A 195 -8.24 -10.00 -12.17
C ASN A 195 -6.88 -9.86 -11.50
N THR A 196 -6.23 -8.70 -11.64
CA THR A 196 -4.88 -8.48 -11.09
C THR A 196 -4.67 -7.03 -10.66
N ILE A 197 -3.83 -6.85 -9.62
CA ILE A 197 -3.30 -5.55 -9.22
C ILE A 197 -1.94 -5.24 -9.86
N LEU A 198 -1.32 -6.24 -10.51
CA LEU A 198 -0.03 -6.12 -11.21
C LEU A 198 -0.18 -6.57 -12.67
N PRO A 199 -0.84 -5.78 -13.54
CA PRO A 199 -0.97 -6.10 -14.96
C PRO A 199 0.37 -5.99 -15.69
N LYS A 200 0.49 -6.60 -16.88
CA LYS A 200 1.74 -6.58 -17.69
C LYS A 200 2.25 -5.15 -17.95
N LYS A 201 1.35 -4.18 -18.16
CA LYS A 201 1.71 -2.77 -18.39
C LYS A 201 1.74 -1.99 -17.08
N THR A 202 2.55 -2.44 -16.12
CA THR A 202 2.75 -1.77 -14.82
C THR A 202 4.05 -0.98 -14.84
N GLY A 203 3.97 0.34 -14.60
CA GLY A 203 5.11 1.21 -14.37
C GLY A 203 5.50 1.27 -12.89
N TYR A 204 6.56 2.03 -12.61
CA TYR A 204 7.06 2.17 -11.25
C TYR A 204 7.59 3.59 -10.96
N VAL A 205 7.57 3.93 -9.66
CA VAL A 205 8.31 5.05 -9.07
C VAL A 205 9.21 4.51 -7.98
N VAL A 206 10.52 4.70 -8.13
CA VAL A 206 11.49 4.30 -7.10
C VAL A 206 11.57 5.41 -6.06
N ILE A 207 11.11 5.12 -4.84
CA ILE A 207 11.25 6.05 -3.71
C ILE A 207 12.65 5.93 -3.14
N LYS A 208 13.41 7.02 -3.19
CA LYS A 208 14.77 7.13 -2.64
C LYS A 208 14.77 7.63 -1.20
N ASP A 209 13.68 8.29 -0.79
CA ASP A 209 13.52 8.77 0.58
C ASP A 209 13.52 7.61 1.58
N LYS A 210 13.92 7.89 2.81
CA LYS A 210 13.75 6.94 3.91
C LYS A 210 12.27 6.61 4.08
N LEU A 211 11.96 5.34 4.07
CA LEU A 211 10.62 4.83 4.37
C LEU A 211 10.69 3.89 5.57
N VAL A 212 9.61 3.87 6.33
CA VAL A 212 9.36 2.89 7.38
C VAL A 212 8.01 2.27 7.09
N ASN A 213 7.95 0.95 7.01
CA ASN A 213 6.68 0.20 6.93
C ASN A 213 6.41 -0.38 8.31
N ILE A 214 5.28 0.01 8.92
CA ILE A 214 5.00 -0.28 10.33
C ILE A 214 4.32 -1.65 10.47
N ASP A 215 5.05 -2.61 11.02
CA ASP A 215 4.53 -3.91 11.45
C ASP A 215 4.80 -4.19 12.95
N THR A 216 5.82 -3.55 13.51
CA THR A 216 6.28 -3.69 14.90
C THR A 216 6.26 -2.35 15.64
N LEU A 217 6.31 -2.41 17.00
CA LEU A 217 6.42 -1.21 17.85
C LEU A 217 7.71 -0.43 17.60
N ASN A 218 8.79 -1.09 17.25
CA ASN A 218 10.07 -0.43 16.95
C ASN A 218 9.97 0.40 15.66
N GLU A 219 9.34 -0.13 14.63
CA GLU A 219 9.08 0.60 13.39
C GLU A 219 8.13 1.78 13.61
N LEU A 220 7.13 1.63 14.49
CA LEU A 220 6.27 2.74 14.89
C LEU A 220 7.06 3.86 15.58
N LYS A 221 7.96 3.52 16.51
CA LYS A 221 8.86 4.49 17.16
C LYS A 221 9.81 5.15 16.15
N GLU A 222 10.37 4.38 15.23
CA GLU A 222 11.24 4.87 14.17
C GLU A 222 10.49 5.87 13.27
N ALA A 223 9.29 5.52 12.80
CA ALA A 223 8.49 6.39 11.96
C ALA A 223 8.14 7.73 12.64
N ARG A 224 7.78 7.69 13.94
CA ARG A 224 7.55 8.90 14.75
C ARG A 224 8.78 9.81 14.79
N LYS A 225 9.98 9.25 14.96
CA LYS A 225 11.24 10.00 14.99
C LYS A 225 11.47 10.76 13.67
N TYR A 226 11.11 10.17 12.54
CA TYR A 226 11.27 10.81 11.23
C TYR A 226 10.21 11.87 10.93
N LEU A 227 9.00 11.74 11.46
CA LEU A 227 7.91 12.70 11.23
C LEU A 227 7.97 13.92 12.15
N ASN A 228 8.68 13.84 13.28
CA ASN A 228 8.82 14.91 14.25
C ASN A 228 10.13 15.72 14.06
N LYS A 229 10.93 15.39 13.04
CA LYS A 229 12.07 16.20 12.56
C LYS A 229 11.61 17.22 11.53
#